data_5ffc6010ba8721f20a0b313ff8c28d99
#
_entry.id   5ffc6010ba8721f20a0b313ff8c28d99
#
_cell.length_a   1.000
_cell.length_b   1.000
_cell.length_c   1.000
_cell.angle_alpha   90.00
_cell.angle_beta   90.00
_cell.angle_gamma   90.00
#
_symmetry.space_group_name_H-M   'P 1'
#
loop_
_entity.id
_entity.type
_entity.pdbx_description
1 polymer ?
#
loop_
_entity_poly.entity_id
_entity_poly.type
_entity_poly.pdbx_seq_one_letter_code
_entity_poly.pdbx_strand_id
1 'polypeptide(L)'
;DGGRAEDHSLSAEHAAAMVREHRPHVVFLASPNNPTGTALDLATIEAVYAAQAENEAAGGPGAMVVVDEAYAEFALAGTRSALTLLPGRERLIVTRTMSKAFALAGARLGYLAADPAVADALRLVRLPYHLSAVTQATAEAALDHVDALLRTVEDIKAQRDRIVSTLRGLGLRPSVSDSNFVFFGHLEDASDVWRRLLDRGVLVRDVGIPHHLRVTAGTEAETTAFLTALAEVLGETGDRS
;
A
#
# COMPACT_ATOMS: atom_id res chain seq x y z
N ASP A 1 12.10 -9.24 7.94
CA ASP A 1 11.17 -9.27 6.81
C ASP A 1 10.51 -10.65 6.76
N GLY A 2 9.18 -10.69 6.85
CA GLY A 2 8.43 -11.93 7.02
C GLY A 2 8.24 -12.77 5.75
N GLY A 3 8.87 -12.41 4.62
CA GLY A 3 8.68 -13.11 3.35
C GLY A 3 7.21 -13.15 2.87
N ARG A 4 6.99 -13.19 1.58
CA ARG A 4 5.67 -13.34 0.96
C ARG A 4 5.70 -14.51 -0.04
N ALA A 5 4.55 -15.09 -0.37
CA ALA A 5 4.44 -16.08 -1.43
C ALA A 5 4.79 -15.48 -2.80
N GLU A 6 4.92 -16.33 -3.83
CA GLU A 6 5.23 -15.87 -5.20
C GLU A 6 4.17 -14.92 -5.78
N ASP A 7 2.92 -15.06 -5.36
CA ASP A 7 1.80 -14.16 -5.72
C ASP A 7 1.76 -12.90 -4.85
N HIS A 8 2.77 -12.70 -4.01
CA HIS A 8 2.92 -11.62 -3.04
C HIS A 8 1.88 -11.61 -1.91
N SER A 9 1.13 -12.68 -1.72
CA SER A 9 0.25 -12.86 -0.57
C SER A 9 1.04 -13.15 0.72
N LEU A 10 0.41 -12.91 1.86
CA LEU A 10 0.92 -13.27 3.18
C LEU A 10 -0.17 -14.08 3.90
N SER A 11 0.09 -15.37 4.12
CA SER A 11 -0.85 -16.22 4.82
C SER A 11 -0.92 -15.91 6.32
N ALA A 12 -2.09 -16.08 6.91
CA ALA A 12 -2.32 -15.90 8.35
C ALA A 12 -1.41 -16.81 9.19
N GLU A 13 -1.26 -18.07 8.77
CA GLU A 13 -0.43 -19.05 9.45
C GLU A 13 1.04 -18.65 9.48
N HIS A 14 1.60 -18.25 8.30
CA HIS A 14 2.98 -17.82 8.20
C HIS A 14 3.24 -16.56 9.02
N ALA A 15 2.37 -15.55 8.92
CA ALA A 15 2.50 -14.31 9.67
C ALA A 15 2.47 -14.54 11.19
N ALA A 16 1.55 -15.38 11.68
CA ALA A 16 1.47 -15.73 13.08
C ALA A 16 2.69 -16.54 13.56
N ALA A 17 3.19 -17.50 12.75
CA ALA A 17 4.39 -18.26 13.06
C ALA A 17 5.62 -17.35 13.25
N MET A 18 5.82 -16.37 12.37
CA MET A 18 6.89 -15.38 12.49
C MET A 18 6.80 -14.58 13.80
N VAL A 19 5.61 -14.18 14.22
CA VAL A 19 5.40 -13.47 15.49
C VAL A 19 5.73 -14.36 16.68
N ARG A 20 5.31 -15.64 16.67
CA ARG A 20 5.63 -16.60 17.75
C ARG A 20 7.13 -16.86 17.85
N GLU A 21 7.80 -17.03 16.71
CA GLU A 21 9.25 -17.33 16.65
C GLU A 21 10.10 -16.15 17.13
N HIS A 22 9.83 -14.95 16.58
CA HIS A 22 10.70 -13.79 16.80
C HIS A 22 10.32 -12.94 18.02
N ARG A 23 9.13 -13.10 18.57
CA ARG A 23 8.61 -12.36 19.73
C ARG A 23 8.91 -10.86 19.69
N PRO A 24 8.50 -10.16 18.61
CA PRO A 24 8.82 -8.75 18.43
C PRO A 24 8.06 -7.87 19.44
N HIS A 25 8.54 -6.65 19.69
CA HIS A 25 7.82 -5.62 20.44
C HIS A 25 6.83 -4.84 19.57
N VAL A 26 7.08 -4.77 18.27
CA VAL A 26 6.23 -4.09 17.29
C VAL A 26 6.18 -4.91 16.01
N VAL A 27 4.98 -5.08 15.48
CA VAL A 27 4.73 -5.70 14.17
C VAL A 27 4.13 -4.64 13.24
N PHE A 28 4.76 -4.40 12.09
CA PHE A 28 4.20 -3.54 11.04
C PHE A 28 3.64 -4.40 9.91
N LEU A 29 2.38 -4.16 9.57
CA LEU A 29 1.66 -4.79 8.47
C LEU A 29 1.19 -3.70 7.49
N ALA A 30 1.73 -3.68 6.27
CA ALA A 30 1.25 -2.78 5.23
C ALA A 30 0.08 -3.43 4.47
N SER A 31 -1.09 -2.77 4.45
CA SER A 31 -2.31 -3.25 3.79
C SER A 31 -3.17 -2.08 3.27
N PRO A 32 -3.15 -1.78 1.98
CA PRO A 32 -2.39 -2.43 0.88
C PRO A 32 -0.89 -2.25 0.97
N ASN A 33 -0.15 -3.29 0.57
CA ASN A 33 1.30 -3.30 0.63
C ASN A 33 1.96 -2.51 -0.51
N ASN A 34 3.06 -1.87 -0.24
CA ASN A 34 3.95 -1.27 -1.25
C ASN A 34 5.27 -2.06 -1.28
N PRO A 35 5.71 -2.60 -2.42
CA PRO A 35 5.31 -2.24 -3.80
C PRO A 35 4.22 -3.10 -4.45
N THR A 36 3.72 -4.16 -3.84
CA THR A 36 2.89 -5.18 -4.50
C THR A 36 1.44 -4.74 -4.77
N GLY A 37 0.92 -3.79 -4.00
CA GLY A 37 -0.48 -3.34 -4.07
C GLY A 37 -1.46 -4.26 -3.35
N THR A 38 -1.04 -5.42 -2.86
CA THR A 38 -1.91 -6.44 -2.25
C THR A 38 -2.39 -6.03 -0.86
N ALA A 39 -3.68 -6.14 -0.59
CA ALA A 39 -4.25 -6.03 0.75
C ALA A 39 -4.08 -7.34 1.53
N LEU A 40 -4.15 -7.24 2.84
CA LEU A 40 -4.22 -8.39 3.75
C LEU A 40 -5.68 -8.69 4.08
N ASP A 41 -6.01 -9.97 4.17
CA ASP A 41 -7.25 -10.39 4.78
C ASP A 41 -7.26 -10.05 6.27
N LEU A 42 -8.42 -9.66 6.81
CA LEU A 42 -8.55 -9.38 8.25
C LEU A 42 -8.14 -10.58 9.10
N ALA A 43 -8.37 -11.82 8.62
CA ALA A 43 -7.94 -13.04 9.30
C ALA A 43 -6.41 -13.09 9.51
N THR A 44 -5.62 -12.56 8.59
CA THR A 44 -4.15 -12.45 8.76
C THR A 44 -3.79 -11.50 9.89
N ILE A 45 -4.46 -10.35 9.98
CA ILE A 45 -4.25 -9.37 11.06
C ILE A 45 -4.68 -9.96 12.41
N GLU A 46 -5.82 -10.66 12.44
CA GLU A 46 -6.33 -11.34 13.65
C GLU A 46 -5.38 -12.45 14.13
N ALA A 47 -4.82 -13.24 13.21
CA ALA A 47 -3.84 -14.29 13.53
C ALA A 47 -2.55 -13.70 14.12
N VAL A 48 -2.05 -12.60 13.57
CA VAL A 48 -0.90 -11.87 14.11
C VAL A 48 -1.22 -11.32 15.51
N TYR A 49 -2.40 -10.74 15.68
CA TYR A 49 -2.83 -10.22 16.98
C TYR A 49 -3.00 -11.32 18.04
N ALA A 50 -3.52 -12.48 17.66
CA ALA A 50 -3.61 -13.64 18.55
C ALA A 50 -2.22 -14.17 18.96
N ALA A 51 -1.30 -14.30 17.97
CA ALA A 51 0.05 -14.77 18.24
C ALA A 51 0.85 -13.86 19.19
N GLN A 52 0.67 -12.53 19.10
CA GLN A 52 1.28 -11.63 20.09
C GLN A 52 0.68 -11.79 21.49
N ALA A 53 -0.64 -11.99 21.60
CA ALA A 53 -1.28 -12.23 22.89
C ALA A 53 -0.82 -13.56 23.54
N GLU A 54 -0.62 -14.61 22.74
CA GLU A 54 -0.02 -15.87 23.21
C GLU A 54 1.41 -15.65 23.74
N ASN A 55 2.23 -14.87 23.03
CA ASN A 55 3.58 -14.54 23.47
C ASN A 55 3.58 -13.77 24.80
N GLU A 56 2.67 -12.80 24.99
CA GLU A 56 2.52 -12.04 26.23
C GLU A 56 2.07 -12.96 27.38
N ALA A 57 1.08 -13.82 27.14
CA ALA A 57 0.62 -14.80 28.14
C ALA A 57 1.72 -15.79 28.56
N ALA A 58 2.69 -16.07 27.68
CA ALA A 58 3.86 -16.90 27.98
C ALA A 58 5.01 -16.13 28.64
N GLY A 59 4.78 -14.88 29.08
CA GLY A 59 5.76 -14.03 29.77
C GLY A 59 6.74 -13.31 28.82
N GLY A 60 6.48 -13.31 27.52
CA GLY A 60 7.21 -12.52 26.54
C GLY A 60 6.67 -11.10 26.41
N PRO A 61 7.29 -10.28 25.55
CA PRO A 61 6.77 -8.94 25.27
C PRO A 61 5.42 -9.05 24.52
N GLY A 62 4.43 -8.27 24.94
CA GLY A 62 3.23 -8.04 24.13
C GLY A 62 3.55 -7.06 23.00
N ALA A 63 3.38 -7.48 21.75
CA ALA A 63 3.66 -6.64 20.61
C ALA A 63 2.55 -5.62 20.35
N MET A 64 2.92 -4.39 19.99
CA MET A 64 2.02 -3.49 19.29
C MET A 64 1.89 -3.93 17.82
N VAL A 65 0.67 -4.09 17.33
CA VAL A 65 0.39 -4.43 15.93
C VAL A 65 -0.06 -3.18 15.21
N VAL A 66 0.74 -2.72 14.25
CA VAL A 66 0.48 -1.51 13.46
C VAL A 66 0.12 -1.92 12.04
N VAL A 67 -1.10 -1.59 11.61
CA VAL A 67 -1.56 -1.79 10.24
C VAL A 67 -1.48 -0.45 9.50
N ASP A 68 -0.62 -0.38 8.50
CA ASP A 68 -0.49 0.80 7.65
C ASP A 68 -1.46 0.72 6.47
N GLU A 69 -2.50 1.51 6.54
CA GLU A 69 -3.56 1.61 5.52
C GLU A 69 -3.41 2.87 4.64
N ALA A 70 -2.19 3.24 4.28
CA ALA A 70 -1.93 4.44 3.48
C ALA A 70 -2.62 4.46 2.10
N TYR A 71 -3.13 3.33 1.61
CA TYR A 71 -3.81 3.20 0.32
C TYR A 71 -5.24 2.70 0.42
N ALA A 72 -5.83 2.65 1.60
CA ALA A 72 -7.12 2.01 1.84
C ALA A 72 -8.28 2.59 1.02
N GLU A 73 -8.25 3.87 0.67
CA GLU A 73 -9.28 4.52 -0.14
C GLU A 73 -9.32 3.99 -1.59
N PHE A 74 -8.23 3.39 -2.07
CA PHE A 74 -8.13 2.79 -3.41
C PHE A 74 -8.52 1.31 -3.45
N ALA A 75 -8.84 0.72 -2.31
CA ALA A 75 -9.10 -0.71 -2.19
C ALA A 75 -10.24 -1.18 -3.11
N LEU A 76 -10.16 -2.43 -3.51
CA LEU A 76 -11.18 -3.11 -4.29
C LEU A 76 -12.46 -3.27 -3.48
N ALA A 77 -13.58 -3.39 -4.18
CA ALA A 77 -14.85 -3.68 -3.53
C ALA A 77 -14.76 -5.00 -2.72
N GLY A 78 -15.16 -4.94 -1.45
CA GLY A 78 -15.09 -6.09 -0.54
C GLY A 78 -13.85 -6.14 0.34
N THR A 79 -12.77 -5.41 0.02
CA THR A 79 -11.61 -5.28 0.90
C THR A 79 -12.00 -4.48 2.15
N ARG A 80 -11.84 -5.08 3.32
CA ARG A 80 -12.26 -4.49 4.58
C ARG A 80 -11.08 -3.85 5.32
N SER A 81 -11.33 -2.70 5.92
CA SER A 81 -10.34 -1.99 6.75
C SER A 81 -10.13 -2.66 8.11
N ALA A 82 -8.87 -2.66 8.57
CA ALA A 82 -8.50 -3.07 9.92
C ALA A 82 -9.11 -2.19 11.03
N LEU A 83 -9.64 -1.02 10.69
CA LEU A 83 -10.42 -0.18 11.64
C LEU A 83 -11.57 -0.98 12.28
N THR A 84 -12.15 -1.93 11.55
CA THR A 84 -13.24 -2.78 12.07
C THR A 84 -12.78 -3.75 13.17
N LEU A 85 -11.48 -3.96 13.31
CA LEU A 85 -10.89 -4.82 14.32
C LEU A 85 -10.49 -4.08 15.62
N LEU A 86 -10.51 -2.74 15.64
CA LEU A 86 -10.06 -1.97 16.81
C LEU A 86 -10.83 -2.26 18.11
N PRO A 87 -12.17 -2.44 18.12
CA PRO A 87 -12.88 -2.68 19.37
C PRO A 87 -12.34 -3.87 20.15
N GLY A 88 -11.95 -3.63 21.42
CA GLY A 88 -11.40 -4.65 22.33
C GLY A 88 -9.96 -5.08 22.03
N ARG A 89 -9.23 -4.39 21.15
CA ARG A 89 -7.83 -4.70 20.81
C ARG A 89 -6.90 -3.52 21.17
N GLU A 90 -6.54 -3.43 22.44
CA GLU A 90 -5.73 -2.33 22.98
C GLU A 90 -4.35 -2.17 22.34
N ARG A 91 -3.81 -3.22 21.72
CA ARG A 91 -2.48 -3.22 21.07
C ARG A 91 -2.55 -3.12 19.55
N LEU A 92 -3.74 -2.86 18.98
CA LEU A 92 -3.90 -2.64 17.56
C LEU A 92 -3.91 -1.14 17.23
N ILE A 93 -3.12 -0.76 16.24
CA ILE A 93 -3.05 0.60 15.71
C ILE A 93 -3.29 0.52 14.20
N VAL A 94 -4.14 1.39 13.67
CA VAL A 94 -4.32 1.56 12.23
C VAL A 94 -3.86 2.95 11.84
N THR A 95 -2.91 3.05 10.91
CA THR A 95 -2.40 4.33 10.41
C THR A 95 -2.98 4.68 9.04
N ARG A 96 -3.23 5.93 8.79
CA ARG A 96 -3.74 6.51 7.55
C ARG A 96 -2.96 7.76 7.17
N THR A 97 -3.01 8.14 5.91
CA THR A 97 -2.33 9.33 5.40
C THR A 97 -3.25 10.18 4.53
N MET A 98 -3.07 11.47 4.56
CA MET A 98 -3.70 12.38 3.60
C MET A 98 -2.84 12.60 2.34
N SER A 99 -1.69 11.95 2.24
CA SER A 99 -0.74 12.11 1.14
C SER A 99 -1.18 11.47 -0.18
N LYS A 100 -2.18 10.59 -0.17
CA LYS A 100 -2.61 9.80 -1.34
C LYS A 100 -4.00 10.23 -1.81
N ALA A 101 -5.05 9.66 -1.28
CA ALA A 101 -6.44 9.94 -1.67
C ALA A 101 -6.83 11.42 -1.53
N PHE A 102 -6.25 12.11 -0.57
CA PHE A 102 -6.54 13.53 -0.31
C PHE A 102 -5.57 14.49 -1.00
N ALA A 103 -4.67 14.01 -1.87
CA ALA A 103 -3.71 14.81 -2.64
C ALA A 103 -2.79 15.74 -1.82
N LEU A 104 -2.64 15.49 -0.52
CA LEU A 104 -1.87 16.33 0.42
C LEU A 104 -0.46 15.78 0.72
N ALA A 105 0.23 15.24 -0.27
CA ALA A 105 1.56 14.67 -0.09
C ALA A 105 2.57 15.68 0.48
N GLY A 106 2.48 16.95 0.08
CA GLY A 106 3.35 18.04 0.56
C GLY A 106 3.04 18.50 1.98
N ALA A 107 1.82 18.29 2.49
CA ALA A 107 1.41 18.70 3.83
C ALA A 107 2.02 17.83 4.95
N ARG A 108 2.57 16.66 4.64
CA ARG A 108 3.16 15.72 5.58
C ARG A 108 2.22 15.34 6.75
N LEU A 109 0.96 15.08 6.44
CA LEU A 109 -0.07 14.77 7.42
C LEU A 109 -0.55 13.32 7.28
N GLY A 110 -0.66 12.67 8.42
CA GLY A 110 -1.32 11.38 8.62
C GLY A 110 -2.02 11.36 9.97
N TYR A 111 -2.77 10.30 10.21
CA TYR A 111 -3.44 10.07 11.47
C TYR A 111 -3.43 8.58 11.82
N LEU A 112 -3.75 8.29 13.04
CA LEU A 112 -3.92 6.93 13.52
C LEU A 112 -5.23 6.78 14.31
N ALA A 113 -5.72 5.55 14.31
CA ALA A 113 -6.79 5.11 15.19
C ALA A 113 -6.25 3.98 16.08
N ALA A 114 -6.45 4.08 17.37
CA ALA A 114 -5.97 3.14 18.38
C ALA A 114 -6.80 3.25 19.65
N ASP A 115 -6.53 2.39 20.62
CA ASP A 115 -7.04 2.55 21.97
C ASP A 115 -6.64 3.93 22.56
N PRO A 116 -7.52 4.61 23.30
CA PRO A 116 -7.23 5.91 23.90
C PRO A 116 -5.93 5.96 24.69
N ALA A 117 -5.59 4.91 25.46
CA ALA A 117 -4.36 4.88 26.25
C ALA A 117 -3.10 4.88 25.36
N VAL A 118 -3.16 4.19 24.22
CA VAL A 118 -2.08 4.20 23.21
C VAL A 118 -1.97 5.58 22.56
N ALA A 119 -3.10 6.18 22.17
CA ALA A 119 -3.11 7.51 21.58
C ALA A 119 -2.54 8.56 22.54
N ASP A 120 -2.86 8.48 23.83
CA ASP A 120 -2.33 9.38 24.87
C ASP A 120 -0.82 9.17 25.10
N ALA A 121 -0.35 7.91 25.12
CA ALA A 121 1.09 7.62 25.21
C ALA A 121 1.87 8.20 24.01
N LEU A 122 1.33 8.11 22.80
CA LEU A 122 1.93 8.70 21.60
C LEU A 122 1.96 10.23 21.65
N ARG A 123 0.95 10.87 22.27
CA ARG A 123 0.95 12.33 22.49
C ARG A 123 2.10 12.79 23.38
N LEU A 124 2.51 11.97 24.35
CA LEU A 124 3.62 12.32 25.26
C LEU A 124 4.99 12.30 24.57
N VAL A 125 5.17 11.44 23.55
CA VAL A 125 6.47 11.25 22.90
C VAL A 125 6.60 11.98 21.56
N ARG A 126 5.50 12.48 21.00
CA ARG A 126 5.54 13.27 19.76
C ARG A 126 6.24 14.61 19.97
N LEU A 127 6.88 15.12 18.92
CA LEU A 127 7.50 16.44 18.94
C LEU A 127 6.45 17.54 19.21
N PRO A 128 6.75 18.54 20.06
CA PRO A 128 5.93 19.74 20.18
C PRO A 128 5.82 20.43 18.80
N TYR A 129 4.65 20.99 18.51
CA TYR A 129 4.42 21.74 17.27
C TYR A 129 4.73 20.96 15.98
N HIS A 130 4.59 19.62 15.98
CA HIS A 130 4.93 18.74 14.86
C HIS A 130 4.10 19.01 13.58
N LEU A 131 2.93 19.64 13.70
CA LEU A 131 2.08 20.09 12.60
C LEU A 131 1.89 21.60 12.64
N SER A 132 2.15 22.27 11.51
CA SER A 132 1.90 23.71 11.39
C SER A 132 0.41 24.02 11.37
N ALA A 133 0.03 25.22 11.78
CA ALA A 133 -1.36 25.70 11.69
C ALA A 133 -1.87 25.69 10.23
N VAL A 134 -0.98 26.00 9.26
CA VAL A 134 -1.30 25.95 7.82
C VAL A 134 -1.62 24.54 7.38
N THR A 135 -0.84 23.54 7.80
CA THR A 135 -1.10 22.12 7.50
C THR A 135 -2.46 21.68 8.04
N GLN A 136 -2.79 22.07 9.29
CA GLN A 136 -4.05 21.71 9.93
C GLN A 136 -5.24 22.36 9.19
N ALA A 137 -5.19 23.67 8.93
CA ALA A 137 -6.25 24.37 8.19
C ALA A 137 -6.44 23.82 6.76
N THR A 138 -5.34 23.44 6.09
CA THR A 138 -5.41 22.81 4.76
C THR A 138 -6.09 21.46 4.82
N ALA A 139 -5.82 20.66 5.86
CA ALA A 139 -6.45 19.36 6.05
C ALA A 139 -7.95 19.49 6.35
N GLU A 140 -8.33 20.43 7.21
CA GLU A 140 -9.75 20.73 7.50
C GLU A 140 -10.49 21.12 6.22
N ALA A 141 -9.94 22.07 5.44
CA ALA A 141 -10.50 22.46 4.16
C ALA A 141 -10.62 21.30 3.15
N ALA A 142 -9.63 20.37 3.14
CA ALA A 142 -9.71 19.18 2.28
C ALA A 142 -10.86 18.25 2.68
N LEU A 143 -11.16 18.12 3.97
CA LEU A 143 -12.29 17.32 4.45
C LEU A 143 -13.64 17.92 4.06
N ASP A 144 -13.76 19.24 3.96
CA ASP A 144 -14.96 19.92 3.44
C ASP A 144 -15.22 19.58 1.96
N HIS A 145 -14.19 19.12 1.25
CA HIS A 145 -14.25 18.72 -0.16
C HIS A 145 -14.07 17.21 -0.38
N VAL A 146 -14.27 16.39 0.64
CA VAL A 146 -14.02 14.95 0.62
C VAL A 146 -14.69 14.23 -0.55
N ASP A 147 -15.93 14.58 -0.89
CA ASP A 147 -16.66 13.95 -1.99
C ASP A 147 -16.01 14.19 -3.36
N ALA A 148 -15.43 15.37 -3.57
CA ALA A 148 -14.70 15.67 -4.79
C ALA A 148 -13.39 14.89 -4.88
N LEU A 149 -12.67 14.79 -3.77
CA LEU A 149 -11.44 14.01 -3.69
C LEU A 149 -11.67 12.51 -3.88
N LEU A 150 -12.73 11.96 -3.29
CA LEU A 150 -13.10 10.55 -3.47
C LEU A 150 -13.57 10.24 -4.90
N ARG A 151 -14.18 11.19 -5.62
CA ARG A 151 -14.46 11.01 -7.07
C ARG A 151 -13.15 10.85 -7.85
N THR A 152 -12.13 11.65 -7.57
CA THR A 152 -10.81 11.48 -8.18
C THR A 152 -10.18 10.12 -7.84
N VAL A 153 -10.42 9.60 -6.64
CA VAL A 153 -9.99 8.22 -6.28
C VAL A 153 -10.66 7.20 -7.19
N GLU A 154 -11.96 7.32 -7.48
CA GLU A 154 -12.65 6.40 -8.39
C GLU A 154 -12.11 6.49 -9.82
N ASP A 155 -11.78 7.68 -10.31
CA ASP A 155 -11.15 7.87 -11.63
C ASP A 155 -9.77 7.15 -11.67
N ILE A 156 -8.96 7.29 -10.63
CA ILE A 156 -7.67 6.61 -10.51
C ILE A 156 -7.84 5.08 -10.45
N LYS A 157 -8.84 4.58 -9.72
CA LYS A 157 -9.17 3.14 -9.68
C LYS A 157 -9.53 2.61 -11.07
N ALA A 158 -10.34 3.36 -11.84
CA ALA A 158 -10.68 3.00 -13.20
C ALA A 158 -9.43 2.90 -14.10
N GLN A 159 -8.49 3.84 -13.98
CA GLN A 159 -7.24 3.80 -14.74
C GLN A 159 -6.32 2.66 -14.27
N ARG A 160 -6.24 2.37 -12.96
CA ARG A 160 -5.54 1.21 -12.43
C ARG A 160 -6.08 -0.09 -13.05
N ASP A 161 -7.38 -0.25 -13.08
CA ASP A 161 -8.03 -1.46 -13.60
C ASP A 161 -7.81 -1.61 -15.11
N ARG A 162 -7.79 -0.48 -15.85
CA ARG A 162 -7.40 -0.43 -17.26
C ARG A 162 -5.95 -0.87 -17.45
N ILE A 163 -5.02 -0.40 -16.62
CA ILE A 163 -3.61 -0.84 -16.64
C ILE A 163 -3.54 -2.36 -16.43
N VAL A 164 -4.17 -2.88 -15.39
CA VAL A 164 -4.17 -4.32 -15.07
C VAL A 164 -4.68 -5.15 -16.24
N SER A 165 -5.80 -4.75 -16.85
CA SER A 165 -6.38 -5.45 -18.00
C SER A 165 -5.45 -5.47 -19.20
N THR A 166 -4.86 -4.32 -19.53
CA THR A 166 -3.95 -4.20 -20.70
C THR A 166 -2.65 -4.97 -20.47
N LEU A 167 -2.06 -4.91 -19.30
CA LEU A 167 -0.84 -5.67 -18.96
C LEU A 167 -1.04 -7.18 -19.13
N ARG A 168 -2.21 -7.70 -18.71
CA ARG A 168 -2.57 -9.11 -18.92
C ARG A 168 -2.68 -9.44 -20.41
N GLY A 169 -3.27 -8.54 -21.21
CA GLY A 169 -3.35 -8.67 -22.66
C GLY A 169 -1.99 -8.68 -23.36
N LEU A 170 -0.99 -8.03 -22.79
CA LEU A 170 0.40 -8.02 -23.23
C LEU A 170 1.22 -9.22 -22.72
N GLY A 171 0.61 -10.19 -22.03
CA GLY A 171 1.28 -11.37 -21.47
C GLY A 171 2.06 -11.12 -20.18
N LEU A 172 1.95 -9.92 -19.59
CA LEU A 172 2.57 -9.59 -18.32
C LEU A 172 1.72 -10.06 -17.14
N ARG A 173 2.32 -10.10 -15.95
CA ARG A 173 1.69 -10.59 -14.71
C ARG A 173 1.54 -9.46 -13.69
N PRO A 174 0.46 -8.66 -13.76
CA PRO A 174 0.16 -7.69 -12.71
C PRO A 174 -0.36 -8.38 -11.45
N SER A 175 0.12 -7.95 -10.28
CA SER A 175 -0.46 -8.33 -8.99
C SER A 175 -1.87 -7.77 -8.85
N VAL A 176 -2.69 -8.39 -8.01
CA VAL A 176 -3.97 -7.82 -7.57
C VAL A 176 -3.66 -6.55 -6.78
N SER A 177 -4.23 -5.41 -7.18
CA SER A 177 -3.92 -4.13 -6.56
C SER A 177 -5.12 -3.51 -5.87
N ASP A 178 -4.98 -3.28 -4.57
CA ASP A 178 -5.86 -2.49 -3.71
C ASP A 178 -5.31 -1.06 -3.50
N SER A 179 -4.39 -0.62 -4.36
CA SER A 179 -3.72 0.67 -4.23
C SER A 179 -3.88 1.54 -5.48
N ASN A 180 -3.24 2.71 -5.51
CA ASN A 180 -3.24 3.59 -6.68
C ASN A 180 -2.14 3.28 -7.70
N PHE A 181 -1.52 2.12 -7.62
CA PHE A 181 -0.45 1.68 -8.53
C PHE A 181 -0.62 0.19 -8.87
N VAL A 182 0.07 -0.25 -9.89
CA VAL A 182 0.12 -1.65 -10.32
C VAL A 182 1.57 -2.12 -10.28
N PHE A 183 1.83 -3.18 -9.54
CA PHE A 183 3.08 -3.92 -9.57
C PHE A 183 2.93 -5.06 -10.57
N PHE A 184 3.86 -5.19 -11.49
CA PHE A 184 3.75 -6.17 -12.56
C PHE A 184 5.10 -6.78 -12.91
N GLY A 185 5.07 -8.03 -13.28
CA GLY A 185 6.24 -8.82 -13.61
C GLY A 185 6.12 -9.57 -14.93
N HIS A 186 6.99 -10.55 -15.09
CA HIS A 186 7.20 -11.33 -16.31
C HIS A 186 7.91 -10.52 -17.40
N LEU A 187 8.78 -9.58 -16.97
CA LEU A 187 9.68 -8.85 -17.86
C LEU A 187 11.00 -9.63 -17.98
N GLU A 188 11.55 -9.76 -19.17
CA GLU A 188 12.85 -10.40 -19.40
C GLU A 188 13.97 -9.55 -18.74
N ASP A 189 14.01 -8.26 -19.06
CA ASP A 189 14.89 -7.25 -18.45
C ASP A 189 14.08 -6.02 -18.04
N ALA A 190 13.70 -5.95 -16.75
CA ALA A 190 12.94 -4.84 -16.21
C ALA A 190 13.71 -3.51 -16.27
N SER A 191 15.04 -3.55 -16.11
CA SER A 191 15.88 -2.35 -16.15
C SER A 191 16.01 -1.79 -17.56
N ASP A 192 16.05 -2.64 -18.58
CA ASP A 192 16.03 -2.20 -19.97
C ASP A 192 14.66 -1.59 -20.34
N VAL A 193 13.57 -2.27 -19.99
CA VAL A 193 12.22 -1.74 -20.18
C VAL A 193 12.04 -0.39 -19.48
N TRP A 194 12.52 -0.26 -18.26
CA TRP A 194 12.47 1.00 -17.51
C TRP A 194 13.21 2.13 -18.24
N ARG A 195 14.44 1.89 -18.73
CA ARG A 195 15.22 2.90 -19.49
C ARG A 195 14.52 3.32 -20.77
N ARG A 196 13.99 2.36 -21.53
CA ARG A 196 13.33 2.63 -22.80
C ARG A 196 11.99 3.37 -22.63
N LEU A 197 11.29 3.15 -21.51
CA LEU A 197 10.13 3.96 -21.13
C LEU A 197 10.55 5.38 -20.76
N LEU A 198 11.63 5.54 -19.99
CA LEU A 198 12.19 6.85 -19.64
C LEU A 198 12.60 7.66 -20.88
N ASP A 199 13.26 7.03 -21.86
CA ASP A 199 13.65 7.65 -23.13
C ASP A 199 12.43 8.16 -23.94
N ARG A 200 11.24 7.58 -23.70
CA ARG A 200 9.95 8.00 -24.27
C ARG A 200 9.18 9.00 -23.39
N GLY A 201 9.83 9.50 -22.32
CA GLY A 201 9.24 10.46 -21.39
C GLY A 201 8.24 9.83 -20.40
N VAL A 202 8.23 8.50 -20.25
CA VAL A 202 7.35 7.79 -19.32
C VAL A 202 8.14 7.30 -18.13
N LEU A 203 7.86 7.87 -16.95
CA LEU A 203 8.54 7.52 -15.70
C LEU A 203 7.71 6.50 -14.91
N VAL A 204 8.24 5.29 -14.77
CA VAL A 204 7.73 4.25 -13.88
C VAL A 204 8.75 3.97 -12.76
N ARG A 205 8.40 3.15 -11.80
CA ARG A 205 9.28 2.81 -10.69
C ARG A 205 9.95 1.46 -10.89
N ASP A 206 11.27 1.44 -10.97
CA ASP A 206 12.05 0.26 -10.66
C ASP A 206 12.17 0.16 -9.12
N VAL A 207 11.70 -0.94 -8.56
CA VAL A 207 11.69 -1.19 -7.12
C VAL A 207 12.79 -2.15 -6.66
N GLY A 208 13.69 -2.52 -7.58
CA GLY A 208 14.81 -3.43 -7.32
C GLY A 208 14.40 -4.90 -7.17
N ILE A 209 13.19 -5.28 -7.58
CA ILE A 209 12.75 -6.67 -7.62
C ILE A 209 12.97 -7.19 -9.05
N PRO A 210 13.76 -8.25 -9.26
CA PRO A 210 14.06 -8.77 -10.59
C PRO A 210 12.79 -9.02 -11.41
N HIS A 211 12.84 -8.69 -12.69
CA HIS A 211 11.75 -8.90 -13.65
C HIS A 211 10.46 -8.12 -13.37
N HIS A 212 10.46 -7.13 -12.46
CA HIS A 212 9.27 -6.40 -12.05
C HIS A 212 9.47 -4.89 -12.10
N LEU A 213 8.38 -4.20 -12.44
CA LEU A 213 8.24 -2.74 -12.35
C LEU A 213 6.95 -2.37 -11.61
N ARG A 214 6.83 -1.11 -11.18
CA ARG A 214 5.62 -0.56 -10.59
C ARG A 214 5.22 0.74 -11.30
N VAL A 215 3.99 0.83 -11.77
CA VAL A 215 3.42 2.03 -12.37
C VAL A 215 2.32 2.60 -11.47
N THR A 216 2.31 3.90 -11.24
CA THR A 216 1.21 4.59 -10.55
C THR A 216 0.15 4.97 -11.59
N ALA A 217 -1.11 4.67 -11.31
CA ALA A 217 -2.24 5.11 -12.14
C ALA A 217 -2.36 6.65 -12.02
N GLY A 218 -2.56 7.29 -13.15
CA GLY A 218 -2.73 8.73 -13.27
C GLY A 218 -4.04 9.08 -13.99
N THR A 219 -4.03 10.18 -14.73
CA THR A 219 -5.11 10.56 -15.64
C THR A 219 -5.24 9.57 -16.79
N GLU A 220 -6.34 9.65 -17.52
CA GLU A 220 -6.55 8.84 -18.73
C GLU A 220 -5.44 9.06 -19.78
N ALA A 221 -5.01 10.31 -19.95
CA ALA A 221 -3.94 10.66 -20.88
C ALA A 221 -2.59 10.06 -20.48
N GLU A 222 -2.23 10.16 -19.20
CA GLU A 222 -1.00 9.58 -18.66
C GLU A 222 -1.01 8.05 -18.73
N THR A 223 -2.14 7.44 -18.39
CA THR A 223 -2.33 5.99 -18.52
C THR A 223 -2.19 5.53 -19.98
N THR A 224 -2.78 6.27 -20.92
CA THR A 224 -2.67 5.97 -22.35
C THR A 224 -1.22 6.10 -22.83
N ALA A 225 -0.52 7.16 -22.44
CA ALA A 225 0.89 7.35 -22.80
C ALA A 225 1.76 6.19 -22.28
N PHE A 226 1.58 5.78 -21.04
CA PHE A 226 2.29 4.62 -20.48
C PHE A 226 2.01 3.33 -21.26
N LEU A 227 0.74 3.00 -21.49
CA LEU A 227 0.35 1.74 -22.14
C LEU A 227 0.83 1.68 -23.59
N THR A 228 0.77 2.79 -24.33
CA THR A 228 1.29 2.90 -25.69
C THR A 228 2.80 2.70 -25.71
N ALA A 229 3.54 3.43 -24.90
CA ALA A 229 4.99 3.33 -24.83
C ALA A 229 5.46 1.92 -24.42
N LEU A 230 4.75 1.30 -23.46
CA LEU A 230 5.08 -0.07 -23.02
C LEU A 230 4.85 -1.08 -24.14
N ALA A 231 3.75 -0.99 -24.89
CA ALA A 231 3.48 -1.89 -26.01
C ALA A 231 4.56 -1.78 -27.11
N GLU A 232 4.99 -0.57 -27.44
CA GLU A 232 6.10 -0.34 -28.38
C GLU A 232 7.41 -0.96 -27.88
N VAL A 233 7.77 -0.69 -26.60
CA VAL A 233 9.00 -1.23 -25.98
C VAL A 233 9.03 -2.75 -26.04
N LEU A 234 7.92 -3.42 -25.74
CA LEU A 234 7.83 -4.88 -25.76
C LEU A 234 7.85 -5.45 -27.19
N GLY A 235 7.18 -4.79 -28.15
CA GLY A 235 7.19 -5.19 -29.56
C GLY A 235 8.60 -5.16 -30.19
N GLU A 236 9.38 -4.12 -29.89
CA GLU A 236 10.77 -4.00 -30.36
C GLU A 236 11.73 -5.04 -29.74
N THR A 237 11.37 -5.62 -28.59
CA THR A 237 12.17 -6.70 -27.95
C THR A 237 11.92 -8.04 -28.65
N GLY A 238 10.69 -8.31 -29.08
CA GLY A 238 10.32 -9.53 -29.82
C GLY A 238 10.95 -9.64 -31.21
N ASP A 239 11.29 -8.52 -31.86
CA ASP A 239 11.94 -8.49 -33.19
C ASP A 239 13.48 -8.72 -33.12
N ARG A 240 14.06 -8.77 -31.94
CA ARG A 240 15.51 -8.97 -31.70
C ARG A 240 15.90 -10.40 -31.33
N SER A 241 14.96 -11.28 -31.13
CA SER A 241 15.14 -12.71 -30.78
C SER A 241 14.88 -13.59 -31.99
#